data_c058400a3a7378d35b24e2ca28946613
#
_entry.id   c058400a3a7378d35b24e2ca28946613
#
_cell.length_a   1.000
_cell.length_b   1.000
_cell.length_c   1.000
_cell.angle_alpha   90.00
_cell.angle_beta   90.00
_cell.angle_gamma   90.00
#
_symmetry.space_group_name_H-M   'P 1'
#
loop_
_entity.id
_entity.type
_entity.pdbx_description
1 polymer ?
#
loop_
_entity_poly.entity_id
_entity_poly.type
_entity_poly.pdbx_seq_one_letter_code
_entity_poly.pdbx_strand_id
1 'polypeptide(L)'
;LSVLSVKELPPEELVGEEEPEEDKLSVVESAKMLVSNKYYLIILIVFLLTQIFTAMLNMGIYFMKYVLGDEDLLKTFSWAINIPLMIGLLITPVVVSRFGSMYRINIVGYVIATLGRLGVLVAAYMNSLPLMLILSGVAALGMSSLQGTLNALIAEASEHTWLRTGKRIDGLMFSCTSLGVKVGGGLGTA
;
A
#
# COMPACT_ATOMS: atom_id res chain seq x y z
N LEU A 1 -0.35 8.36 -24.13
CA LEU A 1 0.11 9.75 -23.88
C LEU A 1 1.47 9.77 -23.18
N SER A 2 1.73 8.90 -22.18
CA SER A 2 3.04 8.84 -21.47
C SER A 2 4.23 8.54 -22.40
N VAL A 3 4.07 7.64 -23.36
CA VAL A 3 5.15 7.26 -24.30
C VAL A 3 5.53 8.42 -25.25
N LEU A 4 4.62 9.36 -25.50
CA LEU A 4 4.87 10.52 -26.37
C LEU A 4 5.50 11.71 -25.63
N SER A 5 5.48 11.71 -24.30
CA SER A 5 6.02 12.80 -23.47
C SER A 5 7.38 12.48 -22.85
N VAL A 6 7.82 11.23 -22.87
CA VAL A 6 9.14 10.82 -22.37
C VAL A 6 10.14 10.95 -23.52
N LYS A 7 11.02 11.95 -23.43
CA LYS A 7 12.15 12.11 -24.34
C LYS A 7 13.29 11.28 -23.76
N GLU A 8 13.73 10.26 -24.48
CA GLU A 8 14.91 9.49 -24.10
C GLU A 8 16.14 10.41 -24.09
N LEU A 9 16.94 10.29 -23.05
CA LEU A 9 18.22 11.01 -22.97
C LEU A 9 19.16 10.49 -24.06
N PRO A 10 19.95 11.37 -24.71
CA PRO A 10 20.93 10.94 -25.70
C PRO A 10 21.92 9.94 -25.06
N PRO A 11 22.41 8.94 -25.81
CA PRO A 11 23.37 7.95 -25.29
C PRO A 11 24.63 8.55 -24.67
N GLU A 12 24.99 9.76 -25.07
CA GLU A 12 26.16 10.49 -24.58
C GLU A 12 25.99 11.00 -23.13
N GLU A 13 24.76 11.23 -22.66
CA GLU A 13 24.48 11.62 -21.28
C GLU A 13 24.34 10.40 -20.34
N LEU A 14 24.18 9.20 -20.90
CA LEU A 14 24.13 7.95 -20.14
C LEU A 14 25.52 7.39 -19.80
N VAL A 15 26.59 7.93 -20.38
CA VAL A 15 27.98 7.45 -20.22
C VAL A 15 28.63 7.96 -18.90
N GLY A 16 27.93 8.78 -18.11
CA GLY A 16 28.48 9.39 -16.89
C GLY A 16 28.21 8.65 -15.57
N GLU A 17 27.28 7.74 -15.55
CA GLU A 17 27.05 6.84 -14.42
C GLU A 17 27.37 5.43 -14.89
N GLU A 18 28.55 4.91 -14.56
CA GLU A 18 28.75 3.46 -14.53
C GLU A 18 27.60 2.92 -13.71
N GLU A 19 26.58 2.34 -14.38
CA GLU A 19 25.62 1.49 -13.66
C GLU A 19 26.48 0.51 -12.88
N PRO A 20 26.41 0.53 -11.53
CA PRO A 20 27.15 -0.46 -10.76
C PRO A 20 26.72 -1.80 -11.34
N GLU A 21 27.71 -2.56 -11.90
CA GLU A 21 27.44 -3.88 -12.46
C GLU A 21 26.45 -4.56 -11.52
N GLU A 22 25.25 -4.86 -12.03
CA GLU A 22 24.32 -5.68 -11.26
C GLU A 22 25.08 -6.96 -10.96
N ASP A 23 25.68 -6.99 -9.79
CA ASP A 23 26.36 -8.17 -9.27
C ASP A 23 25.39 -9.32 -9.55
N LYS A 24 25.80 -10.27 -10.39
CA LYS A 24 24.99 -11.45 -10.73
C LYS A 24 24.80 -12.29 -9.47
N LEU A 25 24.05 -11.70 -8.53
CA LEU A 25 23.71 -12.35 -7.28
C LEU A 25 22.86 -13.58 -7.59
N SER A 26 23.24 -14.69 -7.02
CA SER A 26 22.36 -15.87 -7.03
C SER A 26 21.02 -15.49 -6.43
N VAL A 27 19.91 -15.97 -7.03
CA VAL A 27 18.55 -15.75 -6.52
C VAL A 27 18.45 -16.11 -5.03
N VAL A 28 19.20 -17.12 -4.61
CA VAL A 28 19.25 -17.57 -3.20
C VAL A 28 19.93 -16.55 -2.29
N GLU A 29 21.02 -15.93 -2.73
CA GLU A 29 21.71 -14.88 -1.96
C GLU A 29 20.86 -13.63 -1.84
N SER A 30 20.21 -13.23 -2.92
CA SER A 30 19.27 -12.11 -2.95
C SER A 30 18.09 -12.34 -2.02
N ALA A 31 17.48 -13.52 -2.05
CA ALA A 31 16.41 -13.90 -1.14
C ALA A 31 16.87 -13.89 0.33
N LYS A 32 18.09 -14.36 0.63
CA LYS A 32 18.67 -14.32 1.97
C LYS A 32 18.87 -12.90 2.46
N MET A 33 19.31 -11.97 1.60
CA MET A 33 19.44 -10.56 1.95
C MET A 33 18.09 -9.92 2.26
N LEU A 34 17.05 -10.23 1.46
CA LEU A 34 15.67 -9.76 1.72
C LEU A 34 15.17 -10.20 3.09
N VAL A 35 15.28 -11.50 3.38
CA VAL A 35 14.82 -12.08 4.65
C VAL A 35 15.67 -11.59 5.84
N SER A 36 16.92 -11.22 5.61
CA SER A 36 17.80 -10.65 6.65
C SER A 36 17.46 -9.19 6.97
N ASN A 37 16.76 -8.48 6.09
CA ASN A 37 16.36 -7.10 6.33
C ASN A 37 15.03 -7.04 7.09
N LYS A 38 15.09 -6.74 8.40
CA LYS A 38 13.91 -6.63 9.25
C LYS A 38 12.90 -5.57 8.77
N TYR A 39 13.36 -4.47 8.19
CA TYR A 39 12.51 -3.40 7.69
C TYR A 39 11.70 -3.87 6.48
N TYR A 40 12.37 -4.59 5.56
CA TYR A 40 11.70 -5.21 4.43
C TYR A 40 10.63 -6.21 4.88
N LEU A 41 10.94 -7.09 5.84
CA LEU A 41 9.97 -8.06 6.36
C LEU A 41 8.75 -7.38 6.98
N ILE A 42 8.96 -6.30 7.74
CA ILE A 42 7.84 -5.54 8.33
C ILE A 42 6.96 -4.96 7.22
N ILE A 43 7.56 -4.31 6.21
CA ILE A 43 6.83 -3.74 5.07
C ILE A 43 6.06 -4.84 4.33
N LEU A 44 6.70 -5.97 4.05
CA LEU A 44 6.08 -7.11 3.36
C LEU A 44 4.88 -7.64 4.14
N ILE A 45 5.02 -7.88 5.44
CA ILE A 45 3.94 -8.40 6.30
C ILE A 45 2.78 -7.41 6.36
N VAL A 46 3.07 -6.13 6.61
CA VAL A 46 2.04 -5.09 6.68
C VAL A 46 1.30 -4.98 5.34
N PHE A 47 2.03 -5.00 4.23
CA PHE A 47 1.42 -4.92 2.91
C PHE A 47 0.59 -6.17 2.59
N LEU A 48 1.09 -7.37 2.92
CA LEU A 48 0.36 -8.62 2.73
C LEU A 48 -0.95 -8.63 3.53
N LEU A 49 -0.92 -8.23 4.81
CA LEU A 49 -2.12 -8.11 5.64
C LEU A 49 -3.11 -7.09 5.06
N THR A 50 -2.61 -5.97 4.54
CA THR A 50 -3.43 -4.95 3.88
C THR A 50 -4.11 -5.51 2.63
N GLN A 51 -3.43 -6.34 1.85
CA GLN A 51 -3.98 -6.96 0.65
C GLN A 51 -5.00 -8.05 0.97
N ILE A 52 -4.77 -8.86 2.00
CA ILE A 52 -5.78 -9.81 2.52
C ILE A 52 -7.04 -9.05 2.90
N PHE A 53 -6.90 -7.98 3.66
CA PHE A 53 -8.03 -7.16 4.07
C PHE A 53 -8.76 -6.53 2.87
N THR A 54 -8.03 -6.02 1.89
CA THR A 54 -8.61 -5.44 0.66
C THR A 54 -9.39 -6.50 -0.14
N ALA A 55 -8.87 -7.72 -0.23
CA ALA A 55 -9.55 -8.82 -0.88
C ALA A 55 -10.84 -9.22 -0.15
N MET A 56 -10.83 -9.23 1.20
CA MET A 56 -12.05 -9.45 1.99
C MET A 56 -13.12 -8.39 1.75
N LEU A 57 -12.73 -7.13 1.49
CA LEU A 57 -13.69 -6.08 1.14
C LEU A 57 -14.41 -6.33 -0.18
N ASN A 58 -13.80 -7.06 -1.12
CA ASN A 58 -14.45 -7.44 -2.38
C ASN A 58 -15.62 -8.39 -2.14
N MET A 59 -15.65 -9.09 -1.01
CA MET A 59 -16.81 -9.90 -0.59
C MET A 59 -17.98 -9.04 -0.04
N GLY A 60 -17.78 -7.74 0.09
CA GLY A 60 -18.79 -6.80 0.55
C GLY A 60 -20.11 -6.82 -0.27
N ILE A 61 -20.03 -7.23 -1.55
CA ILE A 61 -21.21 -7.41 -2.39
C ILE A 61 -22.19 -8.44 -1.80
N TYR A 62 -21.65 -9.51 -1.22
CA TYR A 62 -22.49 -10.54 -0.58
C TYR A 62 -23.17 -10.01 0.68
N PHE A 63 -22.45 -9.19 1.46
CA PHE A 63 -23.02 -8.52 2.62
C PHE A 63 -24.17 -7.57 2.21
N MET A 64 -23.95 -6.76 1.16
CA MET A 64 -25.00 -5.85 0.64
C MET A 64 -26.23 -6.64 0.18
N LYS A 65 -26.01 -7.72 -0.61
CA LYS A 65 -27.07 -8.53 -1.17
C LYS A 65 -27.86 -9.31 -0.12
N TYR A 66 -27.16 -10.02 0.76
CA TYR A 66 -27.80 -11.00 1.66
C TYR A 66 -28.14 -10.45 3.05
N VAL A 67 -27.45 -9.40 3.51
CA VAL A 67 -27.68 -8.81 4.83
C VAL A 67 -28.47 -7.52 4.74
N LEU A 68 -28.12 -6.62 3.82
CA LEU A 68 -28.81 -5.35 3.64
C LEU A 68 -29.96 -5.42 2.60
N GLY A 69 -29.98 -6.47 1.78
CA GLY A 69 -31.06 -6.70 0.80
C GLY A 69 -31.02 -5.76 -0.42
N ASP A 70 -29.94 -5.01 -0.63
CA ASP A 70 -29.80 -4.04 -1.70
C ASP A 70 -28.38 -4.07 -2.29
N GLU A 71 -28.26 -4.56 -3.53
CA GLU A 71 -27.00 -4.63 -4.26
C GLU A 71 -26.50 -3.23 -4.72
N ASP A 72 -27.38 -2.26 -4.90
CA ASP A 72 -27.02 -0.91 -5.34
C ASP A 72 -26.26 -0.12 -4.27
N LEU A 73 -26.36 -0.53 -3.01
CA LEU A 73 -25.55 0.02 -1.92
C LEU A 73 -24.04 -0.17 -2.15
N LEU A 74 -23.63 -1.17 -2.93
CA LEU A 74 -22.22 -1.38 -3.27
C LEU A 74 -21.62 -0.16 -3.96
N LYS A 75 -22.36 0.49 -4.87
CA LYS A 75 -21.91 1.72 -5.53
C LYS A 75 -21.70 2.83 -4.52
N THR A 76 -22.66 3.03 -3.62
CA THR A 76 -22.61 4.06 -2.59
C THR A 76 -21.43 3.85 -1.65
N PHE A 77 -21.21 2.60 -1.19
CA PHE A 77 -20.03 2.25 -0.37
C PHE A 77 -18.72 2.42 -1.13
N SER A 78 -18.67 2.04 -2.41
CA SER A 78 -17.49 2.22 -3.24
C SER A 78 -17.11 3.70 -3.35
N TRP A 79 -18.07 4.59 -3.58
CA TRP A 79 -17.81 6.03 -3.59
C TRP A 79 -17.38 6.56 -2.22
N ALA A 80 -18.06 6.14 -1.15
CA ALA A 80 -17.73 6.53 0.21
C ALA A 80 -16.32 6.12 0.66
N ILE A 81 -15.74 5.07 0.08
CA ILE A 81 -14.39 4.61 0.35
C ILE A 81 -13.38 5.25 -0.60
N ASN A 82 -13.66 5.24 -1.92
CA ASN A 82 -12.67 5.64 -2.92
C ASN A 82 -12.43 7.15 -2.97
N ILE A 83 -13.47 7.99 -2.76
CA ILE A 83 -13.27 9.45 -2.75
C ILE A 83 -12.34 9.88 -1.61
N PRO A 84 -12.59 9.52 -0.33
CA PRO A 84 -11.66 9.86 0.76
C PRO A 84 -10.27 9.25 0.56
N LEU A 85 -10.18 8.02 0.03
CA LEU A 85 -8.91 7.38 -0.29
C LEU A 85 -8.09 8.21 -1.29
N MET A 86 -8.72 8.66 -2.39
CA MET A 86 -8.07 9.52 -3.39
C MET A 86 -7.59 10.84 -2.78
N ILE A 87 -8.46 11.49 -2.00
CA ILE A 87 -8.11 12.74 -1.30
C ILE A 87 -6.91 12.50 -0.37
N GLY A 88 -6.94 11.42 0.39
CA GLY A 88 -5.85 11.05 1.28
C GLY A 88 -4.54 10.77 0.55
N LEU A 89 -4.58 10.10 -0.60
CA LEU A 89 -3.40 9.86 -1.45
C LEU A 89 -2.78 11.17 -1.95
N LEU A 90 -3.59 12.14 -2.36
CA LEU A 90 -3.12 13.47 -2.81
C LEU A 90 -2.52 14.30 -1.66
N ILE A 91 -3.06 14.16 -0.46
CA ILE A 91 -2.60 14.87 0.73
C ILE A 91 -1.34 14.22 1.34
N THR A 92 -1.18 12.91 1.22
CA THR A 92 -0.07 12.16 1.84
C THR A 92 1.31 12.76 1.55
N PRO A 93 1.71 13.10 0.30
CA PRO A 93 3.03 13.68 0.05
C PRO A 93 3.23 15.02 0.76
N VAL A 94 2.19 15.86 0.84
CA VAL A 94 2.23 17.16 1.53
C VAL A 94 2.40 16.96 3.04
N VAL A 95 1.70 15.99 3.60
CA VAL A 95 1.82 15.65 5.03
C VAL A 95 3.21 15.10 5.34
N VAL A 96 3.72 14.21 4.49
CA VAL A 96 5.07 13.65 4.63
C VAL A 96 6.14 14.73 4.57
N SER A 97 6.05 15.65 3.61
CA SER A 97 7.01 16.76 3.48
C SER A 97 7.00 17.69 4.69
N ARG A 98 5.84 17.89 5.32
CA ARG A 98 5.68 18.80 6.44
C ARG A 98 6.08 18.19 7.79
N PHE A 99 5.81 16.90 7.99
CA PHE A 99 6.08 16.21 9.27
C PHE A 99 7.36 15.39 9.27
N GLY A 100 8.01 15.20 8.12
CA GLY A 100 9.34 14.63 7.97
C GLY A 100 9.51 13.15 8.38
N SER A 101 8.42 12.44 8.70
CA SER A 101 8.51 11.05 9.15
C SER A 101 7.35 10.20 8.61
N MET A 102 7.65 9.38 7.60
CA MET A 102 6.70 8.42 7.03
C MET A 102 6.18 7.44 8.08
N TYR A 103 7.05 7.00 9.00
CA TYR A 103 6.67 6.09 10.08
C TYR A 103 5.55 6.63 10.97
N ARG A 104 5.68 7.88 11.45
CA ARG A 104 4.66 8.50 12.33
C ARG A 104 3.34 8.68 11.61
N ILE A 105 3.39 9.10 10.35
CA ILE A 105 2.20 9.33 9.52
C ILE A 105 1.45 8.01 9.31
N ASN A 106 2.17 6.93 9.03
CA ASN A 106 1.56 5.61 8.86
C ASN A 106 0.95 5.07 10.16
N ILE A 107 1.60 5.25 11.32
CA ILE A 107 1.02 4.86 12.61
C ILE A 107 -0.29 5.63 12.86
N VAL A 108 -0.28 6.95 12.71
CA VAL A 108 -1.48 7.77 12.90
C VAL A 108 -2.57 7.35 11.91
N GLY A 109 -2.21 7.14 10.65
CA GLY A 109 -3.13 6.64 9.62
C GLY A 109 -3.77 5.31 10.00
N TYR A 110 -2.99 4.34 10.47
CA TYR A 110 -3.51 3.04 10.90
C TYR A 110 -4.38 3.13 12.15
N VAL A 111 -4.05 3.99 13.10
CA VAL A 111 -4.91 4.22 14.28
C VAL A 111 -6.26 4.77 13.84
N ILE A 112 -6.27 5.78 12.94
CA ILE A 112 -7.51 6.34 12.38
C ILE A 112 -8.29 5.27 11.60
N ALA A 113 -7.62 4.48 10.77
CA ALA A 113 -8.24 3.41 10.02
C ALA A 113 -8.87 2.35 10.92
N THR A 114 -8.18 1.94 11.98
CA THR A 114 -8.67 0.95 12.94
C THR A 114 -9.89 1.47 13.70
N LEU A 115 -9.84 2.69 14.22
CA LEU A 115 -10.97 3.31 14.91
C LEU A 115 -12.16 3.48 13.97
N GLY A 116 -11.92 3.91 12.72
CA GLY A 116 -12.97 3.99 11.68
C GLY A 116 -13.63 2.63 11.43
N ARG A 117 -12.85 1.55 11.31
CA ARG A 117 -13.38 0.19 11.11
C ARG A 117 -14.16 -0.35 12.30
N LEU A 118 -13.68 -0.13 13.51
CA LEU A 118 -14.44 -0.47 14.72
C LEU A 118 -15.76 0.31 14.78
N GLY A 119 -15.72 1.58 14.40
CA GLY A 119 -16.93 2.39 14.29
C GLY A 119 -17.92 1.88 13.24
N VAL A 120 -17.45 1.41 12.07
CA VAL A 120 -18.30 0.76 11.05
C VAL A 120 -19.01 -0.47 11.63
N LEU A 121 -18.29 -1.28 12.41
CA LEU A 121 -18.88 -2.44 13.07
C LEU A 121 -20.04 -2.03 14.01
N VAL A 122 -19.82 -1.02 14.85
CA VAL A 122 -20.84 -0.49 15.77
C VAL A 122 -22.03 0.07 14.97
N ALA A 123 -21.75 0.83 13.90
CA ALA A 123 -22.80 1.40 13.03
C ALA A 123 -23.63 0.30 12.34
N ALA A 124 -23.03 -0.82 11.99
CA ALA A 124 -23.72 -1.99 11.43
C ALA A 124 -24.68 -2.61 12.43
N TYR A 125 -24.28 -2.76 13.71
CA TYR A 125 -25.19 -3.21 14.77
C TYR A 125 -26.34 -2.24 15.04
N MET A 126 -26.10 -0.94 14.83
CA MET A 126 -27.14 0.10 14.97
C MET A 126 -28.03 0.21 13.72
N ASN A 127 -27.78 -0.58 12.67
CA ASN A 127 -28.47 -0.46 11.36
C ASN A 127 -28.45 0.95 10.78
N SER A 128 -27.40 1.73 11.06
CA SER A 128 -27.26 3.11 10.60
C SER A 128 -26.39 3.20 9.35
N LEU A 129 -27.00 3.13 8.16
CA LEU A 129 -26.30 3.23 6.88
C LEU A 129 -25.45 4.52 6.73
N PRO A 130 -25.98 5.73 7.07
CA PRO A 130 -25.17 6.94 6.92
C PRO A 130 -23.89 6.91 7.79
N LEU A 131 -23.99 6.39 9.00
CA LEU A 131 -22.85 6.29 9.91
C LEU A 131 -21.82 5.29 9.38
N MET A 132 -22.25 4.15 8.82
CA MET A 132 -21.36 3.18 8.17
C MET A 132 -20.59 3.82 7.00
N LEU A 133 -21.24 4.63 6.17
CA LEU A 133 -20.61 5.30 5.03
C LEU A 133 -19.56 6.31 5.49
N ILE A 134 -19.88 7.17 6.44
CA ILE A 134 -18.96 8.18 6.99
C ILE A 134 -17.73 7.52 7.61
N LEU A 135 -17.92 6.52 8.47
CA LEU A 135 -16.83 5.83 9.16
C LEU A 135 -15.98 4.99 8.20
N SER A 136 -16.57 4.45 7.13
CA SER A 136 -15.82 3.80 6.04
C SER A 136 -14.91 4.79 5.32
N GLY A 137 -15.37 6.00 5.07
CA GLY A 137 -14.58 7.09 4.50
C GLY A 137 -13.42 7.51 5.41
N VAL A 138 -13.67 7.66 6.71
CA VAL A 138 -12.62 7.96 7.71
C VAL A 138 -11.57 6.86 7.75
N ALA A 139 -11.98 5.59 7.72
CA ALA A 139 -11.05 4.46 7.67
C ALA A 139 -10.22 4.46 6.38
N ALA A 140 -10.83 4.79 5.24
CA ALA A 140 -10.14 4.88 3.96
C ALA A 140 -9.09 6.00 3.93
N LEU A 141 -9.39 7.17 4.50
CA LEU A 141 -8.42 8.25 4.70
C LEU A 141 -7.21 7.78 5.52
N GLY A 142 -7.44 7.03 6.60
CA GLY A 142 -6.34 6.48 7.40
C GLY A 142 -5.45 5.52 6.61
N MET A 143 -6.05 4.64 5.79
CA MET A 143 -5.31 3.67 4.98
C MET A 143 -4.54 4.29 3.82
N SER A 144 -4.93 5.46 3.34
CA SER A 144 -4.26 6.15 2.22
C SER A 144 -2.79 6.47 2.51
N SER A 145 -2.43 6.69 3.79
CA SER A 145 -1.06 7.01 4.19
C SER A 145 -0.07 5.91 3.81
N LEU A 146 -0.38 4.63 4.05
CA LEU A 146 0.48 3.53 3.65
C LEU A 146 0.56 3.41 2.12
N GLN A 147 -0.58 3.48 1.43
CA GLN A 147 -0.58 3.37 -0.02
C GLN A 147 0.24 4.48 -0.67
N GLY A 148 0.17 5.71 -0.13
CA GLY A 148 0.94 6.84 -0.63
C GLY A 148 2.44 6.81 -0.30
N THR A 149 2.84 6.10 0.75
CA THR A 149 4.25 6.03 1.19
C THR A 149 4.92 4.69 0.91
N LEU A 150 4.19 3.67 0.46
CA LEU A 150 4.71 2.31 0.32
C LEU A 150 5.98 2.22 -0.53
N ASN A 151 5.97 2.83 -1.72
CA ASN A 151 7.12 2.79 -2.62
C ASN A 151 8.33 3.51 -2.02
N ALA A 152 8.11 4.63 -1.30
CA ALA A 152 9.18 5.33 -0.62
C ALA A 152 9.75 4.52 0.56
N LEU A 153 8.92 3.81 1.31
CA LEU A 153 9.38 2.91 2.38
C LEU A 153 10.20 1.73 1.84
N ILE A 154 9.81 1.19 0.69
CA ILE A 154 10.58 0.13 0.02
C ILE A 154 11.93 0.67 -0.44
N ALA A 155 11.96 1.88 -1.02
CA ALA A 155 13.21 2.53 -1.44
C ALA A 155 14.13 2.79 -0.24
N GLU A 156 13.63 3.30 0.89
CA GLU A 156 14.42 3.46 2.13
C GLU A 156 14.95 2.13 2.66
N ALA A 157 14.15 1.07 2.61
CA ALA A 157 14.60 -0.27 3.02
C ALA A 157 15.68 -0.82 2.09
N SER A 158 15.60 -0.49 0.79
CA SER A 158 16.60 -0.85 -0.21
C SER A 158 17.92 -0.11 0.04
N GLU A 159 17.86 1.20 0.24
CA GLU A 159 19.03 2.01 0.57
C GLU A 159 19.72 1.52 1.86
N HIS A 160 18.94 1.18 2.90
CA HIS A 160 19.49 0.58 4.11
C HIS A 160 20.22 -0.75 3.82
N THR A 161 19.71 -1.58 2.92
CA THR A 161 20.39 -2.84 2.53
C THR A 161 21.68 -2.54 1.78
N TRP A 162 21.65 -1.60 0.84
CA TRP A 162 22.82 -1.18 0.09
C TRP A 162 23.94 -0.65 1.02
N LEU A 163 23.61 0.25 1.96
CA LEU A 163 24.56 0.78 2.92
C LEU A 163 25.18 -0.32 3.81
N ARG A 164 24.45 -1.40 4.07
CA ARG A 164 24.92 -2.50 4.93
C ARG A 164 25.69 -3.57 4.17
N THR A 165 25.34 -3.85 2.93
CA THR A 165 25.87 -4.99 2.16
C THR A 165 26.74 -4.58 0.99
N GLY A 166 26.70 -3.31 0.58
CA GLY A 166 27.36 -2.80 -0.64
C GLY A 166 26.71 -3.28 -1.93
N LYS A 167 25.57 -4.00 -1.86
CA LYS A 167 24.90 -4.60 -3.00
C LYS A 167 23.51 -4.00 -3.21
N ARG A 168 23.18 -3.66 -4.47
CA ARG A 168 21.86 -3.15 -4.86
C ARG A 168 20.95 -4.28 -5.28
N ILE A 169 19.78 -4.37 -4.64
CA ILE A 169 18.74 -5.37 -4.92
C ILE A 169 17.36 -4.71 -5.08
N ASP A 170 17.34 -3.48 -5.60
CA ASP A 170 16.14 -2.63 -5.67
C ASP A 170 14.98 -3.33 -6.37
N GLY A 171 15.23 -3.90 -7.55
CA GLY A 171 14.20 -4.62 -8.33
C GLY A 171 13.57 -5.77 -7.56
N LEU A 172 14.38 -6.50 -6.79
CA LEU A 172 13.88 -7.61 -5.98
C LEU A 172 13.10 -7.11 -4.76
N MET A 173 13.49 -5.98 -4.16
CA MET A 173 12.75 -5.37 -3.07
C MET A 173 11.36 -4.91 -3.50
N PHE A 174 11.20 -4.34 -4.68
CA PHE A 174 9.91 -3.99 -5.23
C PHE A 174 9.03 -5.19 -5.59
N SER A 175 9.59 -6.40 -5.69
CA SER A 175 8.81 -7.63 -5.89
C SER A 175 7.84 -7.94 -4.74
N CYS A 176 8.04 -7.36 -3.54
CA CYS A 176 7.12 -7.51 -2.41
C CYS A 176 5.71 -7.02 -2.74
N THR A 177 5.56 -6.01 -3.58
CA THR A 177 4.26 -5.50 -4.01
C THR A 177 3.51 -6.55 -4.84
N SER A 178 4.19 -7.18 -5.80
CA SER A 178 3.61 -8.24 -6.63
C SER A 178 3.28 -9.48 -5.80
N LEU A 179 4.15 -9.86 -4.88
CA LEU A 179 3.95 -11.00 -3.99
C LEU A 179 2.79 -10.72 -3.02
N GLY A 180 2.76 -9.55 -2.42
CA GLY A 180 1.68 -9.12 -1.53
C GLY A 180 0.30 -9.13 -2.21
N VAL A 181 0.21 -8.60 -3.44
CA VAL A 181 -1.05 -8.61 -4.22
C VAL A 181 -1.50 -10.03 -4.54
N LYS A 182 -0.59 -10.89 -5.02
CA LYS A 182 -0.94 -12.27 -5.43
C LYS A 182 -1.27 -13.15 -4.23
N VAL A 183 -0.41 -13.17 -3.23
CA VAL A 183 -0.58 -14.02 -2.04
C VAL A 183 -1.68 -13.46 -1.13
N GLY A 184 -1.64 -12.15 -0.83
CA GLY A 184 -2.63 -11.51 0.03
C GLY A 184 -4.02 -11.50 -0.60
N GLY A 185 -4.11 -11.24 -1.91
CA GLY A 185 -5.37 -11.34 -2.66
C GLY A 185 -5.93 -12.76 -2.66
N GLY A 186 -5.10 -13.78 -2.94
CA GLY A 186 -5.51 -15.17 -2.90
C GLY A 186 -6.00 -15.62 -1.53
N LEU A 187 -5.26 -15.32 -0.46
CA LEU A 187 -5.65 -15.67 0.91
C LEU A 187 -6.92 -14.93 1.39
N GLY A 188 -7.12 -13.70 0.92
CA GLY A 188 -8.27 -12.90 1.31
C GLY A 188 -9.58 -13.29 0.59
N THR A 189 -9.51 -14.07 -0.50
CA THR A 189 -10.67 -14.56 -1.26
C THR A 189 -10.98 -16.03 -0.99
N ALA A 190 -10.09 -16.75 -0.33
CA ALA A 190 -10.28 -18.15 0.07
C ALA A 190 -11.12 -18.25 1.35
#